data_f2bc7c2e2cee3e76d277c9687aa6397b
#
_entry.id   f2bc7c2e2cee3e76d277c9687aa6397b
#
_cell.length_a   1.000
_cell.length_b   1.000
_cell.length_c   1.000
_cell.angle_alpha   90.00
_cell.angle_beta   90.00
_cell.angle_gamma   90.00
#
_symmetry.space_group_name_H-M   'P 1'
#
loop_
_entity.id
_entity.type
_entity.pdbx_description
1 polymer ?
#
loop_
_entity_poly.entity_id
_entity_poly.type
_entity_poly.pdbx_seq_one_letter_code
_entity_poly.pdbx_strand_id
1 'polypeptide(L)'
;LAEDGRKMSKHLGNILLPIPLMDSHGADALRWFMAADGSPWSARRVGDETIQETVRKVLLTYWNTVSFQALYARANGWSPAMATETDLQRDVVPPAVAERHVLDRWLVSATNVLVRDVTAALNNFDTQRVGNLIAQFVDELSNWYVRRSRRRFWDGDEGALWTLHETLETLTKLMAPMVPFITERVWQDLFVTTNPQGPESVHLASWPVADDSVIDESLSESMDLARRVVELGRGARAEAKAKIRQPLSRALISSAALAKLGEELQAEIRSELNVQALESFTAAGDLVDHCAKGNFRALGKKYAKATPKVAVAITAADPEWLAAELATSGSVELDVPEVEGGRAVVTADDVIVSERPREGW
;
A
#
# COMPACT_ATOMS: atom_id res chain seq x y z
N LEU A 1 8.92 0.12 -29.07
CA LEU A 1 9.17 1.49 -29.48
C LEU A 1 10.37 2.05 -28.74
N ALA A 2 11.08 3.04 -29.29
CA ALA A 2 12.07 3.79 -28.56
C ALA A 2 11.40 4.62 -27.44
N GLU A 3 12.20 5.20 -26.56
CA GLU A 3 11.75 5.99 -25.40
C GLU A 3 10.84 7.17 -25.80
N ASP A 4 11.14 7.79 -26.93
CA ASP A 4 10.37 8.87 -27.55
C ASP A 4 9.04 8.39 -28.22
N GLY A 5 8.76 7.09 -28.19
CA GLY A 5 7.54 6.48 -28.77
C GLY A 5 7.63 6.21 -30.28
N ARG A 6 8.75 6.53 -30.94
CA ARG A 6 8.92 6.21 -32.36
C ARG A 6 9.34 4.75 -32.56
N LYS A 7 9.05 4.19 -33.73
CA LYS A 7 9.52 2.86 -34.11
C LYS A 7 11.05 2.86 -34.16
N MET A 8 11.66 1.86 -33.53
CA MET A 8 13.12 1.66 -33.61
C MET A 8 13.54 1.34 -35.04
N SER A 9 14.55 2.00 -35.53
CA SER A 9 15.09 1.81 -36.88
C SER A 9 16.58 2.13 -36.92
N LYS A 10 17.34 1.38 -37.70
CA LYS A 10 18.79 1.62 -37.92
C LYS A 10 19.03 3.00 -38.52
N HIS A 11 18.14 3.47 -39.42
CA HIS A 11 18.23 4.78 -40.04
C HIS A 11 18.06 5.94 -39.06
N LEU A 12 17.25 5.74 -38.01
CA LEU A 12 17.00 6.77 -36.99
C LEU A 12 18.06 6.73 -35.87
N GLY A 13 18.91 5.73 -35.85
CA GLY A 13 19.93 5.59 -34.80
C GLY A 13 19.33 5.36 -33.39
N ASN A 14 18.05 5.01 -33.31
CA ASN A 14 17.30 4.88 -32.05
C ASN A 14 17.08 3.42 -31.63
N ILE A 15 17.91 2.51 -32.15
CA ILE A 15 17.88 1.09 -31.76
C ILE A 15 18.64 0.93 -30.46
N LEU A 16 17.98 0.30 -29.50
CA LEU A 16 18.61 -0.14 -28.26
C LEU A 16 19.23 -1.53 -28.49
N LEU A 17 20.51 -1.63 -28.21
CA LEU A 17 21.23 -2.92 -28.30
C LEU A 17 21.09 -3.67 -26.98
N PRO A 18 20.69 -4.96 -26.97
CA PRO A 18 20.47 -5.70 -25.74
C PRO A 18 21.71 -5.82 -24.86
N ILE A 19 22.90 -6.05 -25.45
CA ILE A 19 24.12 -6.26 -24.68
C ILE A 19 24.50 -5.04 -23.82
N PRO A 20 24.59 -3.80 -24.37
CA PRO A 20 24.82 -2.62 -23.56
C PRO A 20 23.77 -2.40 -22.48
N LEU A 21 22.50 -2.72 -22.73
CA LEU A 21 21.44 -2.63 -21.71
C LEU A 21 21.63 -3.65 -20.59
N MET A 22 22.02 -4.88 -20.93
CA MET A 22 22.35 -5.91 -19.94
C MET A 22 23.59 -5.56 -19.13
N ASP A 23 24.59 -4.95 -19.74
CA ASP A 23 25.81 -4.49 -19.05
C ASP A 23 25.50 -3.36 -18.06
N SER A 24 24.53 -2.48 -18.39
CA SER A 24 24.16 -1.34 -17.56
C SER A 24 23.18 -1.70 -16.43
N HIS A 25 22.19 -2.54 -16.71
CA HIS A 25 21.06 -2.81 -15.82
C HIS A 25 20.97 -4.25 -15.31
N GLY A 26 21.77 -5.15 -15.86
CA GLY A 26 21.68 -6.57 -15.62
C GLY A 26 20.67 -7.28 -16.53
N ALA A 27 20.95 -8.55 -16.82
CA ALA A 27 20.08 -9.35 -17.69
C ALA A 27 18.67 -9.57 -17.12
N ASP A 28 18.55 -9.72 -15.80
CA ASP A 28 17.26 -9.91 -15.14
C ASP A 28 16.35 -8.69 -15.26
N ALA A 29 16.90 -7.48 -15.27
CA ALA A 29 16.12 -6.26 -15.48
C ALA A 29 15.44 -6.25 -16.86
N LEU A 30 16.21 -6.60 -17.89
CA LEU A 30 15.68 -6.69 -19.25
C LEU A 30 14.67 -7.85 -19.38
N ARG A 31 14.96 -9.02 -18.77
CA ARG A 31 14.04 -10.16 -18.75
C ARG A 31 12.71 -9.81 -18.09
N TRP A 32 12.77 -9.17 -16.92
CA TRP A 32 11.56 -8.72 -16.22
C TRP A 32 10.77 -7.74 -17.08
N PHE A 33 11.42 -6.71 -17.62
CA PHE A 33 10.77 -5.74 -18.50
C PHE A 33 10.08 -6.44 -19.69
N MET A 34 10.75 -7.41 -20.32
CA MET A 34 10.19 -8.10 -21.48
C MET A 34 9.02 -9.03 -21.13
N ALA A 35 9.06 -9.68 -19.97
CA ALA A 35 8.08 -10.68 -19.59
C ALA A 35 6.90 -10.09 -18.79
N ALA A 36 7.16 -9.12 -17.91
CA ALA A 36 6.22 -8.67 -16.89
C ALA A 36 5.68 -7.25 -17.12
N ASP A 37 6.45 -6.37 -17.76
CA ASP A 37 6.12 -4.96 -17.86
C ASP A 37 5.24 -4.68 -19.08
N GLY A 38 3.94 -4.89 -18.93
CA GLY A 38 2.92 -4.57 -19.91
C GLY A 38 2.48 -5.74 -20.81
N SER A 39 1.35 -5.52 -21.48
CA SER A 39 0.73 -6.53 -22.34
C SER A 39 1.60 -6.88 -23.55
N PRO A 40 1.79 -8.17 -23.88
CA PRO A 40 2.52 -8.58 -25.08
C PRO A 40 1.84 -8.12 -26.39
N TRP A 41 0.57 -7.75 -26.32
CA TRP A 41 -0.25 -7.27 -27.46
C TRP A 41 -0.17 -5.76 -27.64
N SER A 42 0.50 -5.02 -26.74
CA SER A 42 0.61 -3.57 -26.78
C SER A 42 2.02 -3.14 -27.15
N ALA A 43 2.13 -2.05 -27.90
CA ALA A 43 3.42 -1.43 -28.17
C ALA A 43 3.98 -0.82 -26.88
N ARG A 44 5.20 -1.24 -26.50
CA ARG A 44 5.88 -0.75 -25.30
C ARG A 44 7.04 0.15 -25.65
N ARG A 45 7.26 1.16 -24.83
CA ARG A 45 8.44 2.01 -24.91
C ARG A 45 9.54 1.38 -24.05
N VAL A 46 10.73 1.27 -24.62
CA VAL A 46 11.92 0.76 -23.94
C VAL A 46 12.94 1.89 -23.87
N GLY A 47 13.45 2.12 -22.68
CA GLY A 47 14.50 3.10 -22.43
C GLY A 47 15.14 2.85 -21.06
N ASP A 48 16.23 3.56 -20.81
CA ASP A 48 16.97 3.43 -19.55
C ASP A 48 16.09 3.71 -18.34
N GLU A 49 15.26 4.75 -18.38
CA GLU A 49 14.38 5.13 -17.26
C GLU A 49 13.36 4.04 -16.92
N THR A 50 12.73 3.44 -17.94
CA THR A 50 11.72 2.38 -17.73
C THR A 50 12.34 1.13 -17.11
N ILE A 51 13.54 0.74 -17.55
CA ILE A 51 14.26 -0.40 -16.99
C ILE A 51 14.73 -0.10 -15.57
N GLN A 52 15.28 1.10 -15.30
CA GLN A 52 15.70 1.52 -13.96
C GLN A 52 14.52 1.53 -12.96
N GLU A 53 13.34 1.96 -13.40
CA GLU A 53 12.15 1.95 -12.55
C GLU A 53 11.77 0.53 -12.14
N THR A 54 11.81 -0.41 -13.07
CA THR A 54 11.58 -1.84 -12.81
C THR A 54 12.60 -2.40 -11.82
N VAL A 55 13.89 -2.13 -12.03
CA VAL A 55 14.96 -2.55 -11.11
C VAL A 55 14.69 -2.02 -9.71
N ARG A 56 14.40 -0.73 -9.59
CA ARG A 56 14.19 -0.09 -8.29
C ARG A 56 12.97 -0.63 -7.57
N LYS A 57 11.84 -0.77 -8.27
CA LYS A 57 10.56 -1.18 -7.64
C LYS A 57 10.53 -2.65 -7.24
N VAL A 58 11.12 -3.53 -8.02
CA VAL A 58 11.00 -4.97 -7.82
C VAL A 58 12.32 -5.59 -7.38
N LEU A 59 13.34 -5.57 -8.23
CA LEU A 59 14.54 -6.35 -7.99
C LEU A 59 15.35 -5.83 -6.80
N LEU A 60 15.53 -4.51 -6.69
CA LEU A 60 16.24 -3.90 -5.58
C LEU A 60 15.45 -4.02 -4.27
N THR A 61 14.12 -3.88 -4.32
CA THR A 61 13.25 -4.05 -3.14
C THR A 61 13.29 -5.48 -2.64
N TYR A 62 13.22 -6.47 -3.54
CA TYR A 62 13.42 -7.88 -3.21
C TYR A 62 14.80 -8.13 -2.60
N TRP A 63 15.88 -7.68 -3.24
CA TRP A 63 17.26 -7.81 -2.75
C TRP A 63 17.43 -7.19 -1.34
N ASN A 64 16.89 -6.00 -1.12
CA ASN A 64 16.96 -5.33 0.17
C ASN A 64 16.21 -6.12 1.26
N THR A 65 15.09 -6.76 0.91
CA THR A 65 14.33 -7.60 1.84
C THR A 65 15.11 -8.87 2.22
N VAL A 66 15.77 -9.49 1.24
CA VAL A 66 16.70 -10.62 1.48
C VAL A 66 17.87 -10.19 2.38
N SER A 67 18.48 -9.05 2.06
CA SER A 67 19.59 -8.51 2.86
C SER A 67 19.16 -8.18 4.29
N PHE A 68 17.93 -7.71 4.47
CA PHE A 68 17.33 -7.46 5.79
C PHE A 68 17.20 -8.77 6.58
N GLN A 69 16.65 -9.83 5.97
CA GLN A 69 16.56 -11.16 6.61
C GLN A 69 17.94 -11.67 7.02
N ALA A 70 18.89 -11.65 6.11
CA ALA A 70 20.25 -12.13 6.39
C ALA A 70 20.92 -11.34 7.52
N LEU A 71 20.74 -10.00 7.55
CA LEU A 71 21.28 -9.14 8.59
C LEU A 71 20.73 -9.49 9.96
N TYR A 72 19.41 -9.58 10.09
CA TYR A 72 18.78 -9.81 11.40
C TYR A 72 18.90 -11.26 11.86
N ALA A 73 18.87 -12.23 10.95
CA ALA A 73 19.19 -13.63 11.25
C ALA A 73 20.59 -13.73 11.86
N ARG A 74 21.59 -13.13 11.21
CA ARG A 74 22.96 -13.10 11.70
C ARG A 74 23.12 -12.35 13.03
N ALA A 75 22.47 -11.19 13.17
CA ALA A 75 22.56 -10.38 14.39
C ALA A 75 22.00 -11.10 15.63
N ASN A 76 20.96 -11.93 15.44
CA ASN A 76 20.32 -12.70 16.49
C ASN A 76 20.88 -14.13 16.63
N GLY A 77 21.90 -14.52 15.84
CA GLY A 77 22.40 -15.90 15.82
C GLY A 77 21.35 -16.92 15.39
N TRP A 78 20.34 -16.49 14.64
CA TRP A 78 19.25 -17.34 14.18
C TRP A 78 19.61 -18.02 12.85
N SER A 79 19.25 -19.29 12.74
CA SER A 79 19.35 -20.05 11.49
C SER A 79 18.20 -21.06 11.42
N PRO A 80 17.60 -21.29 10.24
CA PRO A 80 16.65 -22.36 10.03
C PRO A 80 17.31 -23.73 9.89
N ALA A 81 18.66 -23.77 9.88
CA ALA A 81 19.39 -25.05 9.80
C ALA A 81 19.04 -25.94 10.98
N MET A 82 18.65 -27.17 10.70
CA MET A 82 18.57 -28.20 11.70
C MET A 82 19.91 -28.28 12.43
N ALA A 83 19.82 -28.41 13.77
CA ALA A 83 20.99 -28.61 14.62
C ALA A 83 21.93 -29.64 13.98
N THR A 84 23.19 -29.24 13.79
CA THR A 84 24.24 -30.19 13.45
C THR A 84 24.35 -31.23 14.58
N GLU A 85 24.85 -32.45 14.29
CA GLU A 85 24.95 -33.57 15.27
C GLU A 85 25.58 -33.20 16.63
N THR A 86 26.22 -32.04 16.75
CA THR A 86 26.83 -31.50 17.97
C THR A 86 25.87 -30.67 18.82
N ASP A 87 24.70 -30.23 18.30
CA ASP A 87 23.75 -29.36 19.00
C ASP A 87 22.40 -30.09 19.22
N LEU A 88 22.49 -31.25 19.86
CA LEU A 88 21.38 -32.20 20.11
C LEU A 88 20.23 -31.66 20.98
N GLN A 89 20.13 -30.36 21.25
CA GLN A 89 19.17 -29.81 22.22
C GLN A 89 18.17 -28.79 21.67
N ARG A 90 18.17 -28.47 20.37
CA ARG A 90 17.12 -27.64 19.79
C ARG A 90 16.56 -28.28 18.52
N ASP A 91 15.42 -28.92 18.66
CA ASP A 91 14.50 -29.09 17.53
C ASP A 91 14.04 -27.68 17.13
N VAL A 92 14.72 -27.07 16.17
CA VAL A 92 14.34 -25.75 15.65
C VAL A 92 13.13 -25.96 14.73
N VAL A 93 11.96 -26.09 15.35
CA VAL A 93 10.68 -26.20 14.66
C VAL A 93 10.08 -24.80 14.54
N PRO A 94 9.64 -24.38 13.33
CA PRO A 94 8.95 -23.10 13.20
C PRO A 94 7.72 -23.04 14.12
N PRO A 95 7.46 -21.90 14.77
CA PRO A 95 6.23 -21.73 15.55
C PRO A 95 5.01 -22.03 14.70
N ALA A 96 4.00 -22.67 15.27
CA ALA A 96 2.74 -22.94 14.56
C ALA A 96 2.16 -21.63 14.01
N VAL A 97 1.66 -21.62 12.77
CA VAL A 97 1.16 -20.39 12.13
C VAL A 97 0.12 -19.68 12.98
N ALA A 98 -0.79 -20.44 13.62
CA ALA A 98 -1.85 -19.89 14.47
C ALA A 98 -1.32 -19.15 15.71
N GLU A 99 -0.11 -19.46 16.16
CA GLU A 99 0.52 -18.87 17.35
C GLU A 99 1.39 -17.66 16.99
N ARG A 100 1.64 -17.44 15.70
CA ARG A 100 2.44 -16.30 15.22
C ARG A 100 1.65 -15.00 15.33
N HIS A 101 2.36 -13.89 15.31
CA HIS A 101 1.78 -12.55 15.29
C HIS A 101 0.83 -12.36 14.10
N VAL A 102 -0.17 -11.48 14.22
CA VAL A 102 -1.17 -11.24 13.17
C VAL A 102 -0.57 -10.89 11.81
N LEU A 103 0.53 -10.14 11.78
CA LEU A 103 1.25 -9.81 10.55
C LEU A 103 1.87 -11.04 9.89
N ASP A 104 2.35 -12.00 10.69
CA ASP A 104 2.94 -13.24 10.21
C ASP A 104 1.87 -14.15 9.63
N ARG A 105 0.75 -14.33 10.34
CA ARG A 105 -0.39 -15.11 9.88
C ARG A 105 -0.92 -14.57 8.55
N TRP A 106 -1.05 -13.25 8.46
CA TRP A 106 -1.42 -12.58 7.22
C TRP A 106 -0.41 -12.84 6.10
N LEU A 107 0.90 -12.72 6.36
CA LEU A 107 1.92 -12.91 5.33
C LEU A 107 1.96 -14.36 4.83
N VAL A 108 1.81 -15.35 5.72
CA VAL A 108 1.70 -16.76 5.34
C VAL A 108 0.50 -16.99 4.43
N SER A 109 -0.66 -16.44 4.79
CA SER A 109 -1.88 -16.51 3.96
C SER A 109 -1.65 -15.83 2.60
N ALA A 110 -1.12 -14.60 2.57
CA ALA A 110 -0.85 -13.85 1.35
C ALA A 110 0.18 -14.56 0.43
N THR A 111 1.19 -15.23 1.03
CA THR A 111 2.18 -16.00 0.28
C THR A 111 1.53 -17.19 -0.44
N ASN A 112 0.62 -17.91 0.23
CA ASN A 112 -0.09 -19.04 -0.38
C ASN A 112 -1.07 -18.60 -1.46
N VAL A 113 -1.75 -17.46 -1.27
CA VAL A 113 -2.55 -16.81 -2.33
C VAL A 113 -1.67 -16.46 -3.53
N LEU A 114 -0.49 -15.89 -3.30
CA LEU A 114 0.45 -15.58 -4.38
C LEU A 114 0.87 -16.83 -5.16
N VAL A 115 1.21 -17.93 -4.46
CA VAL A 115 1.56 -19.22 -5.11
C VAL A 115 0.42 -19.69 -6.02
N ARG A 116 -0.81 -19.70 -5.51
CA ARG A 116 -2.00 -20.10 -6.27
C ARG A 116 -2.19 -19.25 -7.52
N ASP A 117 -2.18 -17.94 -7.35
CA ASP A 117 -2.51 -17.00 -8.42
C ASP A 117 -1.40 -16.89 -9.48
N VAL A 118 -0.12 -16.93 -9.07
CA VAL A 118 1.02 -16.98 -10.00
C VAL A 118 1.02 -18.28 -10.78
N THR A 119 0.76 -19.41 -10.14
CA THR A 119 0.66 -20.72 -10.82
C THR A 119 -0.46 -20.72 -11.85
N ALA A 120 -1.62 -20.19 -11.51
CA ALA A 120 -2.75 -20.06 -12.43
C ALA A 120 -2.42 -19.15 -13.62
N ALA A 121 -1.76 -18.02 -13.37
CA ALA A 121 -1.35 -17.08 -14.42
C ALA A 121 -0.30 -17.70 -15.37
N LEU A 122 0.71 -18.40 -14.84
CA LEU A 122 1.72 -19.10 -15.66
C LEU A 122 1.10 -20.21 -16.51
N ASN A 123 0.19 -20.99 -15.97
CA ASN A 123 -0.53 -22.02 -16.73
C ASN A 123 -1.35 -21.44 -17.89
N ASN A 124 -1.74 -20.17 -17.80
CA ASN A 124 -2.41 -19.43 -18.86
C ASN A 124 -1.44 -18.59 -19.72
N PHE A 125 -0.14 -18.71 -19.54
CA PHE A 125 0.90 -17.89 -20.19
C PHE A 125 0.73 -16.38 -20.00
N ASP A 126 0.05 -15.96 -18.93
CA ASP A 126 -0.17 -14.54 -18.59
C ASP A 126 1.00 -14.01 -17.72
N THR A 127 2.14 -13.80 -18.36
CA THR A 127 3.37 -13.34 -17.69
C THR A 127 3.24 -11.91 -17.17
N GLN A 128 2.39 -11.06 -17.80
CA GLN A 128 2.10 -9.73 -17.30
C GLN A 128 1.40 -9.79 -15.93
N ARG A 129 0.39 -10.64 -15.81
CA ARG A 129 -0.30 -10.85 -14.53
C ARG A 129 0.66 -11.36 -13.46
N VAL A 130 1.53 -12.31 -13.80
CA VAL A 130 2.59 -12.79 -12.90
C VAL A 130 3.46 -11.64 -12.40
N GLY A 131 3.92 -10.78 -13.31
CA GLY A 131 4.73 -9.62 -12.95
C GLY A 131 4.00 -8.65 -12.01
N ASN A 132 2.73 -8.36 -12.26
CA ASN A 132 1.93 -7.49 -11.41
C ASN A 132 1.73 -8.08 -10.01
N LEU A 133 1.39 -9.37 -9.91
CA LEU A 133 1.21 -10.07 -8.64
C LEU A 133 2.49 -10.05 -7.81
N ILE A 134 3.63 -10.38 -8.41
CA ILE A 134 4.93 -10.39 -7.73
C ILE A 134 5.34 -8.97 -7.34
N ALA A 135 5.19 -7.98 -8.22
CA ALA A 135 5.56 -6.59 -7.91
C ALA A 135 4.75 -6.03 -6.75
N GLN A 136 3.43 -6.28 -6.73
CA GLN A 136 2.57 -5.90 -5.62
C GLN A 136 3.00 -6.59 -4.33
N PHE A 137 3.22 -7.90 -4.37
CA PHE A 137 3.62 -8.66 -3.19
C PHE A 137 4.98 -8.21 -2.62
N VAL A 138 5.97 -7.94 -3.48
CA VAL A 138 7.28 -7.40 -3.08
C VAL A 138 7.15 -6.04 -2.39
N ASP A 139 6.27 -5.17 -2.90
CA ASP A 139 5.98 -3.88 -2.27
C ASP A 139 5.34 -4.07 -0.88
N GLU A 140 4.33 -4.91 -0.77
CA GLU A 140 3.64 -5.21 0.49
C GLU A 140 4.56 -5.87 1.51
N LEU A 141 5.38 -6.81 1.06
CA LEU A 141 6.37 -7.47 1.90
C LEU A 141 7.36 -6.47 2.51
N SER A 142 7.92 -5.59 1.70
CA SER A 142 8.90 -4.61 2.15
C SER A 142 8.28 -3.44 2.91
N ASN A 143 7.29 -2.78 2.30
CA ASN A 143 6.75 -1.50 2.79
C ASN A 143 5.68 -1.66 3.87
N TRP A 144 5.12 -2.87 4.02
CA TRP A 144 4.18 -3.15 5.10
C TRP A 144 4.76 -4.13 6.10
N TYR A 145 4.96 -5.39 5.74
CA TYR A 145 5.38 -6.42 6.69
C TYR A 145 6.73 -6.13 7.34
N VAL A 146 7.80 -6.00 6.54
CA VAL A 146 9.16 -5.78 7.07
C VAL A 146 9.24 -4.48 7.85
N ARG A 147 8.65 -3.41 7.31
CA ARG A 147 8.66 -2.11 7.98
C ARG A 147 7.93 -2.14 9.33
N ARG A 148 6.78 -2.84 9.41
CA ARG A 148 6.00 -2.95 10.64
C ARG A 148 6.64 -3.88 11.66
N SER A 149 7.24 -4.96 11.18
CA SER A 149 7.87 -5.97 12.02
C SER A 149 9.32 -5.64 12.43
N ARG A 150 9.87 -4.49 12.02
CA ARG A 150 11.29 -4.14 12.24
C ARG A 150 11.74 -4.28 13.68
N ARG A 151 10.92 -3.87 14.66
CA ARG A 151 11.24 -4.00 16.08
C ARG A 151 11.31 -5.47 16.51
N ARG A 152 10.39 -6.30 16.02
CA ARG A 152 10.34 -7.73 16.29
C ARG A 152 11.62 -8.43 15.79
N PHE A 153 12.08 -8.07 14.58
CA PHE A 153 13.35 -8.56 14.05
C PHE A 153 14.55 -8.11 14.90
N TRP A 154 14.52 -6.87 15.39
CA TRP A 154 15.54 -6.36 16.31
C TRP A 154 15.57 -7.16 17.61
N ASP A 155 14.42 -7.47 18.15
CA ASP A 155 14.26 -8.21 19.41
C ASP A 155 14.45 -9.74 19.22
N GLY A 156 14.71 -10.23 18.01
CA GLY A 156 14.97 -11.64 17.71
C GLY A 156 13.73 -12.53 17.73
N ASP A 157 12.56 -11.99 17.42
CA ASP A 157 11.29 -12.74 17.36
C ASP A 157 11.36 -13.87 16.33
N GLU A 158 11.29 -15.10 16.82
CA GLU A 158 11.41 -16.31 15.99
C GLU A 158 10.27 -16.43 14.97
N GLY A 159 9.05 -16.02 15.32
CA GLY A 159 7.91 -16.03 14.40
C GLY A 159 8.15 -15.13 13.20
N ALA A 160 8.68 -13.92 13.42
CA ALA A 160 9.01 -12.99 12.34
C ALA A 160 10.17 -13.51 11.46
N LEU A 161 11.22 -14.03 12.08
CA LEU A 161 12.40 -14.57 11.37
C LEU A 161 12.02 -15.77 10.49
N TRP A 162 11.25 -16.73 11.03
CA TRP A 162 10.75 -17.86 10.29
C TRP A 162 9.81 -17.45 9.14
N THR A 163 8.84 -16.62 9.43
CA THR A 163 7.85 -16.20 8.44
C THR A 163 8.49 -15.50 7.25
N LEU A 164 9.44 -14.61 7.50
CA LEU A 164 10.14 -13.93 6.40
C LEU A 164 11.03 -14.89 5.62
N HIS A 165 11.71 -15.82 6.29
CA HIS A 165 12.55 -16.83 5.62
C HIS A 165 11.73 -17.73 4.68
N GLU A 166 10.64 -18.32 5.16
CA GLU A 166 9.73 -19.17 4.40
C GLU A 166 9.09 -18.41 3.22
N THR A 167 8.70 -17.15 3.46
CA THR A 167 8.16 -16.28 2.42
C THR A 167 9.18 -15.97 1.34
N LEU A 168 10.43 -15.66 1.71
CA LEU A 168 11.50 -15.36 0.75
C LEU A 168 11.90 -16.62 -0.04
N GLU A 169 11.92 -17.79 0.57
CA GLU A 169 12.16 -19.05 -0.13
C GLU A 169 11.11 -19.26 -1.22
N THR A 170 9.84 -19.14 -0.86
CA THR A 170 8.72 -19.30 -1.79
C THR A 170 8.76 -18.25 -2.90
N LEU A 171 8.95 -16.98 -2.55
CA LEU A 171 9.03 -15.88 -3.52
C LEU A 171 10.21 -16.07 -4.49
N THR A 172 11.37 -16.51 -3.99
CA THR A 172 12.55 -16.80 -4.83
C THR A 172 12.23 -17.86 -5.87
N LYS A 173 11.55 -18.93 -5.49
CA LYS A 173 11.10 -19.99 -6.42
C LYS A 173 10.12 -19.44 -7.47
N LEU A 174 9.15 -18.63 -7.05
CA LEU A 174 8.16 -18.03 -7.96
C LEU A 174 8.79 -17.04 -8.97
N MET A 175 9.83 -16.33 -8.57
CA MET A 175 10.54 -15.37 -9.41
C MET A 175 11.55 -16.01 -10.36
N ALA A 176 12.08 -17.19 -10.05
CA ALA A 176 13.17 -17.82 -10.76
C ALA A 176 12.97 -17.96 -12.28
N PRO A 177 11.79 -18.30 -12.82
CA PRO A 177 11.59 -18.38 -14.27
C PRO A 177 11.77 -17.03 -14.99
N MET A 178 11.48 -15.92 -14.30
CA MET A 178 11.53 -14.57 -14.88
C MET A 178 12.88 -13.89 -14.68
N VAL A 179 13.47 -14.03 -13.49
CA VAL A 179 14.72 -13.37 -13.09
C VAL A 179 15.73 -14.39 -12.50
N PRO A 180 16.25 -15.28 -13.36
CA PRO A 180 17.02 -16.46 -12.94
C PRO A 180 18.32 -16.14 -12.21
N PHE A 181 18.99 -15.02 -12.52
CA PHE A 181 20.32 -14.77 -11.99
C PHE A 181 20.26 -14.22 -10.56
N ILE A 182 19.38 -13.26 -10.27
CA ILE A 182 19.21 -12.72 -8.91
C ILE A 182 18.64 -13.78 -7.97
N THR A 183 17.68 -14.58 -8.45
CA THR A 183 17.08 -15.65 -7.64
C THR A 183 18.07 -16.77 -7.34
N GLU A 184 18.89 -17.14 -8.29
CA GLU A 184 19.98 -18.11 -8.05
C GLU A 184 20.99 -17.55 -7.04
N ARG A 185 21.38 -16.28 -7.17
CA ARG A 185 22.27 -15.64 -6.20
C ARG A 185 21.71 -15.66 -4.79
N VAL A 186 20.43 -15.31 -4.63
CA VAL A 186 19.74 -15.35 -3.34
C VAL A 186 19.65 -16.79 -2.82
N TRP A 187 19.36 -17.74 -3.71
CA TRP A 187 19.29 -19.15 -3.34
C TRP A 187 20.61 -19.66 -2.76
N GLN A 188 21.72 -19.37 -3.41
CA GLN A 188 23.05 -19.75 -2.94
C GLN A 188 23.41 -19.09 -1.61
N ASP A 189 23.13 -17.78 -1.47
CA ASP A 189 23.54 -17.02 -0.29
C ASP A 189 22.68 -17.32 0.94
N LEU A 190 21.37 -17.61 0.78
CA LEU A 190 20.44 -17.71 1.89
C LEU A 190 19.95 -19.14 2.16
N PHE A 191 19.68 -19.94 1.13
CA PHE A 191 19.00 -21.24 1.29
C PHE A 191 19.95 -22.43 1.22
N VAL A 192 20.91 -22.47 0.30
CA VAL A 192 21.91 -23.55 0.26
C VAL A 192 22.79 -23.55 1.51
N THR A 193 23.18 -22.38 1.99
CA THR A 193 23.99 -22.24 3.20
C THR A 193 23.26 -22.68 4.47
N THR A 194 21.94 -22.56 4.50
CA THR A 194 21.12 -22.91 5.66
C THR A 194 20.46 -24.29 5.56
N ASN A 195 20.39 -24.86 4.35
CA ASN A 195 19.90 -26.22 4.12
C ASN A 195 20.77 -26.95 3.08
N PRO A 196 21.95 -27.45 3.48
CA PRO A 196 22.88 -28.15 2.56
C PRO A 196 22.34 -29.47 1.97
N GLN A 197 21.26 -30.02 2.52
CA GLN A 197 20.60 -31.22 1.99
C GLN A 197 19.48 -30.89 0.97
N GLY A 198 19.17 -29.60 0.82
CA GLY A 198 18.18 -29.11 -0.14
C GLY A 198 18.75 -29.08 -1.58
N PRO A 199 17.93 -28.58 -2.53
CA PRO A 199 18.36 -28.40 -3.91
C PRO A 199 19.54 -27.42 -4.01
N GLU A 200 20.57 -27.80 -4.76
CA GLU A 200 21.78 -26.99 -4.96
C GLU A 200 21.57 -25.73 -5.81
N SER A 201 20.41 -25.63 -6.48
CA SER A 201 20.01 -24.47 -7.28
C SER A 201 18.51 -24.25 -7.17
N VAL A 202 18.06 -22.99 -7.21
CA VAL A 202 16.63 -22.68 -7.25
C VAL A 202 15.95 -23.29 -8.47
N HIS A 203 16.69 -23.47 -9.56
CA HIS A 203 16.18 -24.04 -10.81
C HIS A 203 15.99 -25.56 -10.75
N LEU A 204 16.53 -26.22 -9.72
CA LEU A 204 16.33 -27.64 -9.40
C LEU A 204 15.31 -27.84 -8.27
N ALA A 205 14.88 -26.76 -7.63
CA ALA A 205 13.88 -26.80 -6.58
C ALA A 205 12.49 -27.08 -7.18
N SER A 206 11.66 -27.79 -6.42
CA SER A 206 10.26 -28.03 -6.80
C SER A 206 9.48 -26.71 -6.79
N TRP A 207 8.57 -26.58 -7.75
CA TRP A 207 7.61 -25.46 -7.76
C TRP A 207 6.76 -25.47 -6.49
N PRO A 208 6.55 -24.32 -5.83
CA PRO A 208 5.78 -24.28 -4.60
C PRO A 208 4.31 -24.61 -4.86
N VAL A 209 3.71 -25.30 -3.90
CA VAL A 209 2.30 -25.67 -3.92
C VAL A 209 1.59 -24.87 -2.84
N ALA A 210 0.47 -24.23 -3.19
CA ALA A 210 -0.32 -23.49 -2.22
C ALA A 210 -0.96 -24.44 -1.19
N ASP A 211 -0.88 -24.10 0.08
CA ASP A 211 -1.60 -24.75 1.16
C ASP A 211 -2.85 -23.92 1.45
N ASP A 212 -3.99 -24.38 0.95
CA ASP A 212 -5.28 -23.71 1.15
C ASP A 212 -5.72 -23.69 2.63
N SER A 213 -5.18 -24.56 3.47
CA SER A 213 -5.55 -24.66 4.89
C SER A 213 -5.03 -23.46 5.72
N VAL A 214 -4.01 -22.76 5.24
CA VAL A 214 -3.46 -21.56 5.89
C VAL A 214 -3.90 -20.27 5.24
N ILE A 215 -4.72 -20.31 4.18
CA ILE A 215 -5.32 -19.15 3.55
C ILE A 215 -6.47 -18.64 4.42
N ASP A 216 -6.33 -17.42 4.93
CA ASP A 216 -7.34 -16.71 5.72
C ASP A 216 -7.82 -15.47 4.96
N GLU A 217 -8.90 -15.62 4.19
CA GLU A 217 -9.49 -14.53 3.41
C GLU A 217 -10.04 -13.42 4.31
N SER A 218 -10.60 -13.77 5.47
CA SER A 218 -11.14 -12.80 6.43
C SER A 218 -10.03 -11.92 7.03
N LEU A 219 -8.90 -12.53 7.37
CA LEU A 219 -7.72 -11.79 7.83
C LEU A 219 -7.15 -10.91 6.73
N SER A 220 -7.14 -11.38 5.48
CA SER A 220 -6.68 -10.60 4.32
C SER A 220 -7.55 -9.36 4.10
N GLU A 221 -8.88 -9.49 4.12
CA GLU A 221 -9.82 -8.37 4.02
C GLU A 221 -9.65 -7.37 5.18
N SER A 222 -9.47 -7.88 6.40
CA SER A 222 -9.25 -7.04 7.58
C SER A 222 -7.92 -6.30 7.52
N MET A 223 -6.87 -6.93 6.98
CA MET A 223 -5.57 -6.31 6.76
C MET A 223 -5.63 -5.21 5.70
N ASP A 224 -6.34 -5.43 4.58
CA ASP A 224 -6.54 -4.42 3.55
C ASP A 224 -7.30 -3.21 4.11
N LEU A 225 -8.31 -3.46 4.93
CA LEU A 225 -9.01 -2.40 5.66
C LEU A 225 -8.07 -1.63 6.59
N ALA A 226 -7.23 -2.33 7.36
CA ALA A 226 -6.26 -1.70 8.26
C ALA A 226 -5.26 -0.83 7.49
N ARG A 227 -4.74 -1.31 6.35
CA ARG A 227 -3.85 -0.55 5.46
C ARG A 227 -4.54 0.70 4.93
N ARG A 228 -5.80 0.58 4.50
CA ARG A 228 -6.60 1.71 4.04
C ARG A 228 -6.83 2.77 5.11
N VAL A 229 -7.14 2.34 6.34
CA VAL A 229 -7.29 3.25 7.49
C VAL A 229 -5.98 3.99 7.77
N VAL A 230 -4.84 3.28 7.73
CA VAL A 230 -3.52 3.90 7.91
C VAL A 230 -3.21 4.91 6.81
N GLU A 231 -3.49 4.59 5.56
CA GLU A 231 -3.29 5.51 4.42
C GLU A 231 -4.12 6.79 4.59
N LEU A 232 -5.41 6.66 4.89
CA LEU A 232 -6.30 7.80 5.12
C LEU A 232 -5.87 8.62 6.35
N GLY A 233 -5.49 7.96 7.43
CA GLY A 233 -5.01 8.64 8.63
C GLY A 233 -3.70 9.41 8.40
N ARG A 234 -2.79 8.89 7.58
CA ARG A 234 -1.59 9.62 7.16
C ARG A 234 -1.92 10.81 6.27
N GLY A 235 -2.89 10.66 5.36
CA GLY A 235 -3.41 11.75 4.54
C GLY A 235 -3.97 12.87 5.39
N ALA A 236 -4.85 12.56 6.35
CA ALA A 236 -5.42 13.52 7.28
C ALA A 236 -4.34 14.25 8.11
N ARG A 237 -3.31 13.53 8.60
CA ARG A 237 -2.17 14.16 9.27
C ARG A 237 -1.39 15.12 8.36
N ALA A 238 -1.19 14.75 7.10
CA ALA A 238 -0.48 15.59 6.13
C ALA A 238 -1.26 16.88 5.86
N GLU A 239 -2.57 16.81 5.67
CA GLU A 239 -3.45 17.96 5.50
C GLU A 239 -3.44 18.89 6.72
N ALA A 240 -3.50 18.31 7.93
CA ALA A 240 -3.40 19.03 9.19
C ALA A 240 -1.96 19.49 9.52
N LYS A 241 -0.96 19.19 8.67
CA LYS A 241 0.47 19.46 8.90
C LYS A 241 0.99 18.87 10.22
N ALA A 242 0.34 17.83 10.73
CA ALA A 242 0.71 17.12 11.94
C ALA A 242 1.78 16.04 11.60
N LYS A 243 2.97 16.19 12.16
CA LYS A 243 4.06 15.21 11.93
C LYS A 243 3.69 13.85 12.51
N ILE A 244 4.05 12.76 11.82
CA ILE A 244 3.76 11.39 12.30
C ILE A 244 4.40 11.09 13.66
N ARG A 245 5.51 11.74 14.01
CA ARG A 245 6.18 11.59 15.31
C ARG A 245 5.45 12.28 16.46
N GLN A 246 4.51 13.18 16.17
CA GLN A 246 3.69 13.82 17.17
C GLN A 246 2.57 12.85 17.58
N PRO A 247 2.52 12.40 18.87
CA PRO A 247 1.44 11.56 19.32
C PRO A 247 0.12 12.35 19.34
N LEU A 248 -0.96 11.70 18.96
CA LEU A 248 -2.32 12.23 19.09
C LEU A 248 -3.10 11.35 20.07
N SER A 249 -4.11 11.95 20.73
CA SER A 249 -4.93 11.25 21.72
C SER A 249 -5.76 10.13 21.07
N ARG A 250 -6.32 10.38 19.89
CA ARG A 250 -7.20 9.43 19.22
C ARG A 250 -7.22 9.62 17.70
N ALA A 251 -7.69 8.59 17.00
CA ALA A 251 -8.15 8.66 15.63
C ALA A 251 -9.58 8.14 15.56
N LEU A 252 -10.41 8.79 14.77
CA LEU A 252 -11.81 8.41 14.58
C LEU A 252 -11.97 7.66 13.27
N ILE A 253 -12.61 6.50 13.33
CA ILE A 253 -12.93 5.68 12.16
C ILE A 253 -14.41 5.30 12.20
N SER A 254 -14.98 4.90 11.05
CA SER A 254 -16.40 4.52 11.04
C SER A 254 -16.64 3.29 11.92
N SER A 255 -17.79 3.23 12.58
CA SER A 255 -18.18 2.09 13.43
C SER A 255 -18.16 0.76 12.65
N ALA A 256 -18.53 0.79 11.37
CA ALA A 256 -18.51 -0.39 10.50
C ALA A 256 -17.08 -0.88 10.21
N ALA A 257 -16.11 0.03 10.09
CA ALA A 257 -14.71 -0.32 9.91
C ALA A 257 -14.11 -0.86 11.22
N LEU A 258 -14.38 -0.20 12.35
CA LEU A 258 -13.87 -0.63 13.66
C LEU A 258 -14.36 -2.04 14.03
N ALA A 259 -15.62 -2.36 13.73
CA ALA A 259 -16.21 -3.67 14.02
C ALA A 259 -15.56 -4.83 13.23
N LYS A 260 -14.95 -4.54 12.08
CA LYS A 260 -14.24 -5.53 11.24
C LYS A 260 -12.77 -5.72 11.64
N LEU A 261 -12.24 -4.83 12.46
CA LEU A 261 -10.83 -4.84 12.86
C LEU A 261 -10.69 -5.50 14.24
N GLY A 262 -10.05 -6.66 14.29
CA GLY A 262 -9.66 -7.29 15.55
C GLY A 262 -8.67 -6.42 16.34
N GLU A 263 -8.55 -6.65 17.64
CA GLU A 263 -7.69 -5.84 18.53
C GLU A 263 -6.22 -5.81 18.09
N GLU A 264 -5.69 -6.91 17.56
CA GLU A 264 -4.31 -6.96 17.05
C GLU A 264 -4.09 -5.97 15.89
N LEU A 265 -5.04 -5.90 14.92
CA LEU A 265 -4.96 -4.95 13.81
C LEU A 265 -5.23 -3.51 14.26
N GLN A 266 -6.11 -3.31 15.24
CA GLN A 266 -6.30 -1.99 15.84
C GLN A 266 -5.00 -1.50 16.53
N ALA A 267 -4.27 -2.40 17.20
CA ALA A 267 -2.96 -2.07 17.78
C ALA A 267 -1.94 -1.66 16.71
N GLU A 268 -1.92 -2.37 15.57
CA GLU A 268 -1.08 -2.01 14.44
C GLU A 268 -1.42 -0.62 13.86
N ILE A 269 -2.72 -0.31 13.71
CA ILE A 269 -3.16 1.00 13.25
C ILE A 269 -2.77 2.10 14.24
N ARG A 270 -3.01 1.90 15.55
CA ARG A 270 -2.62 2.86 16.59
C ARG A 270 -1.12 3.17 16.55
N SER A 271 -0.32 2.12 16.45
CA SER A 271 1.14 2.23 16.36
C SER A 271 1.57 3.00 15.09
N GLU A 272 0.96 2.70 13.96
CA GLU A 272 1.33 3.29 12.67
C GLU A 272 0.91 4.76 12.55
N LEU A 273 -0.24 5.11 13.09
CA LEU A 273 -0.74 6.48 13.13
C LEU A 273 -0.21 7.28 14.32
N ASN A 274 0.52 6.63 15.24
CA ASN A 274 0.99 7.23 16.50
C ASN A 274 -0.16 7.90 17.26
N VAL A 275 -1.23 7.11 17.51
CA VAL A 275 -2.41 7.53 18.28
C VAL A 275 -2.60 6.62 19.49
N GLN A 276 -3.16 7.15 20.57
CA GLN A 276 -3.38 6.38 21.80
C GLN A 276 -4.64 5.49 21.71
N ALA A 277 -5.68 5.97 21.03
CA ALA A 277 -6.94 5.25 20.87
C ALA A 277 -7.47 5.31 19.43
N LEU A 278 -8.23 4.26 19.06
CA LEU A 278 -9.14 4.27 17.93
C LEU A 278 -10.56 4.31 18.48
N GLU A 279 -11.34 5.28 18.04
CA GLU A 279 -12.73 5.45 18.45
C GLU A 279 -13.63 5.45 17.22
N SER A 280 -14.88 5.05 17.41
CA SER A 280 -15.84 5.07 16.32
C SER A 280 -16.60 6.37 16.26
N PHE A 281 -16.99 6.77 15.04
CA PHE A 281 -18.03 7.78 14.83
C PHE A 281 -19.21 7.17 14.06
N THR A 282 -20.41 7.67 14.28
CA THR A 282 -21.64 7.15 13.67
C THR A 282 -22.12 8.00 12.49
N ALA A 283 -21.93 9.29 12.54
CA ALA A 283 -22.30 10.21 11.48
C ALA A 283 -21.14 11.14 11.10
N ALA A 284 -20.94 11.36 9.80
CA ALA A 284 -19.89 12.25 9.31
C ALA A 284 -20.10 13.70 9.83
N GLY A 285 -21.35 14.14 10.05
CA GLY A 285 -21.71 15.44 10.65
C GLY A 285 -21.20 15.65 12.08
N ASP A 286 -20.82 14.58 12.79
CA ASP A 286 -20.23 14.70 14.13
C ASP A 286 -18.80 15.26 14.12
N LEU A 287 -18.14 15.21 12.95
CA LEU A 287 -16.71 15.51 12.80
C LEU A 287 -16.43 16.83 12.09
N VAL A 288 -17.42 17.38 11.42
CA VAL A 288 -17.26 18.57 10.59
C VAL A 288 -18.24 19.65 10.99
N ASP A 289 -17.75 20.88 11.00
CA ASP A 289 -18.60 22.06 11.02
C ASP A 289 -18.84 22.47 9.56
N HIS A 290 -20.11 22.55 9.19
CA HIS A 290 -20.47 23.10 7.91
C HIS A 290 -20.27 24.61 7.94
N CYS A 291 -19.63 25.17 6.94
CA CYS A 291 -19.47 26.61 6.76
C CYS A 291 -20.11 26.98 5.44
N ALA A 292 -21.02 27.95 5.49
CA ALA A 292 -21.59 28.54 4.31
C ALA A 292 -20.87 29.85 3.94
N LYS A 293 -20.57 30.04 2.67
CA LYS A 293 -19.98 31.26 2.11
C LYS A 293 -20.75 31.70 0.89
N GLY A 294 -20.91 33.00 0.72
CA GLY A 294 -21.51 33.54 -0.49
C GLY A 294 -20.63 33.36 -1.71
N ASN A 295 -21.19 32.85 -2.81
CA ASN A 295 -20.57 32.83 -4.11
C ASN A 295 -20.61 34.24 -4.72
N PHE A 296 -19.56 35.03 -4.52
CA PHE A 296 -19.48 36.42 -4.98
C PHE A 296 -19.74 36.59 -6.48
N ARG A 297 -19.44 35.59 -7.29
CA ARG A 297 -19.67 35.64 -8.74
C ARG A 297 -21.15 35.52 -9.08
N ALA A 298 -21.89 34.67 -8.40
CA ALA A 298 -23.32 34.48 -8.59
C ALA A 298 -24.09 35.63 -7.95
N LEU A 299 -23.77 35.95 -6.68
CA LEU A 299 -24.39 37.06 -5.95
C LEU A 299 -24.17 38.42 -6.60
N GLY A 300 -23.01 38.67 -7.21
CA GLY A 300 -22.70 39.93 -7.90
C GLY A 300 -23.63 40.21 -9.07
N LYS A 301 -24.13 39.18 -9.77
CA LYS A 301 -25.10 39.31 -10.85
C LYS A 301 -26.49 39.70 -10.34
N LYS A 302 -26.88 39.27 -9.12
CA LYS A 302 -28.18 39.44 -8.54
C LYS A 302 -28.27 40.73 -7.69
N TYR A 303 -27.25 40.99 -6.86
CA TYR A 303 -27.30 41.98 -5.81
C TYR A 303 -26.30 43.13 -5.97
N ALA A 304 -25.50 43.14 -7.01
CA ALA A 304 -24.58 44.23 -7.37
C ALA A 304 -23.84 44.82 -6.13
N LYS A 305 -24.17 46.05 -5.74
CA LYS A 305 -23.55 46.75 -4.60
C LYS A 305 -23.85 46.12 -3.25
N ALA A 306 -24.98 45.39 -3.11
CA ALA A 306 -25.37 44.74 -1.86
C ALA A 306 -24.72 43.32 -1.67
N THR A 307 -23.99 42.82 -2.68
CA THR A 307 -23.31 41.49 -2.64
C THR A 307 -22.51 41.25 -1.35
N PRO A 308 -21.68 42.17 -0.83
CA PRO A 308 -20.93 41.92 0.39
C PRO A 308 -21.84 41.70 1.61
N LYS A 309 -22.98 42.38 1.68
CA LYS A 309 -23.93 42.25 2.78
C LYS A 309 -24.69 40.96 2.73
N VAL A 310 -25.09 40.51 1.52
CA VAL A 310 -25.71 39.20 1.31
C VAL A 310 -24.72 38.09 1.65
N ALA A 311 -23.47 38.22 1.26
CA ALA A 311 -22.43 37.24 1.61
C ALA A 311 -22.19 37.14 3.13
N VAL A 312 -22.27 38.24 3.86
CA VAL A 312 -22.19 38.27 5.33
C VAL A 312 -23.41 37.57 5.94
N ALA A 313 -24.61 37.83 5.44
CA ALA A 313 -25.81 37.15 5.90
C ALA A 313 -25.78 35.64 5.69
N ILE A 314 -25.30 35.20 4.53
CA ILE A 314 -25.07 33.75 4.25
C ILE A 314 -24.08 33.15 5.27
N THR A 315 -22.98 33.85 5.57
CA THR A 315 -21.96 33.36 6.50
C THR A 315 -22.45 33.34 7.95
N ALA A 316 -23.41 34.24 8.31
CA ALA A 316 -24.00 34.32 9.63
C ALA A 316 -25.16 33.35 9.85
N ALA A 317 -25.75 32.82 8.79
CA ALA A 317 -26.81 31.83 8.86
C ALA A 317 -26.26 30.48 9.34
N ASP A 318 -27.11 29.67 10.00
CA ASP A 318 -26.79 28.31 10.36
C ASP A 318 -26.55 27.48 9.07
N PRO A 319 -25.35 26.92 8.86
CA PRO A 319 -25.01 26.25 7.62
C PRO A 319 -25.80 24.96 7.37
N GLU A 320 -26.17 24.23 8.42
CA GLU A 320 -26.93 22.96 8.31
C GLU A 320 -28.38 23.27 7.92
N TRP A 321 -29.00 24.27 8.60
CA TRP A 321 -30.32 24.77 8.25
C TRP A 321 -30.34 25.29 6.81
N LEU A 322 -29.34 26.09 6.43
CA LEU A 322 -29.26 26.69 5.10
C LEU A 322 -29.15 25.60 4.00
N ALA A 323 -28.31 24.60 4.22
CA ALA A 323 -28.15 23.49 3.28
C ALA A 323 -29.43 22.64 3.16
N ALA A 324 -30.08 22.33 4.28
CA ALA A 324 -31.33 21.57 4.31
C ALA A 324 -32.47 22.31 3.61
N GLU A 325 -32.60 23.59 3.87
CA GLU A 325 -33.67 24.42 3.28
C GLU A 325 -33.44 24.61 1.77
N LEU A 326 -32.22 24.87 1.34
CA LEU A 326 -31.86 24.93 -0.09
C LEU A 326 -32.15 23.62 -0.82
N ALA A 327 -31.92 22.48 -0.17
CA ALA A 327 -32.21 21.16 -0.77
C ALA A 327 -33.74 20.91 -0.87
N THR A 328 -34.53 21.42 0.05
CA THR A 328 -35.99 21.19 0.15
C THR A 328 -36.79 22.21 -0.67
N SER A 329 -36.46 23.49 -0.53
CA SER A 329 -37.25 24.59 -1.11
C SER A 329 -36.58 25.21 -2.34
N GLY A 330 -35.32 24.85 -2.64
CA GLY A 330 -34.54 25.40 -3.76
C GLY A 330 -34.05 26.83 -3.57
N SER A 331 -34.61 27.56 -2.61
CA SER A 331 -34.21 28.94 -2.27
C SER A 331 -34.50 29.28 -0.82
N VAL A 332 -33.72 30.21 -0.26
CA VAL A 332 -33.84 30.70 1.12
C VAL A 332 -33.90 32.23 1.12
N GLU A 333 -34.79 32.83 1.93
CA GLU A 333 -34.80 34.24 2.18
C GLU A 333 -33.98 34.61 3.41
N LEU A 334 -33.03 35.51 3.25
CA LEU A 334 -32.20 36.07 4.32
C LEU A 334 -32.50 37.53 4.52
N ASP A 335 -32.60 37.97 5.76
CA ASP A 335 -32.79 39.38 6.10
C ASP A 335 -31.54 40.20 5.78
N VAL A 336 -31.63 41.08 4.80
CA VAL A 336 -30.55 41.98 4.37
C VAL A 336 -31.16 43.33 4.06
N PRO A 337 -31.16 44.27 5.00
CA PRO A 337 -31.85 45.59 4.87
C PRO A 337 -31.37 46.42 3.68
N GLU A 338 -30.17 46.16 3.19
CA GLU A 338 -29.58 46.90 2.05
C GLU A 338 -30.05 46.42 0.67
N VAL A 339 -30.85 45.35 0.62
CA VAL A 339 -31.46 44.82 -0.61
C VAL A 339 -32.88 45.44 -0.75
N GLU A 340 -33.32 45.69 -1.97
CA GLU A 340 -34.66 46.17 -2.25
C GLU A 340 -35.71 45.19 -1.68
N GLY A 341 -36.58 45.68 -0.78
CA GLY A 341 -37.51 44.83 -0.04
C GLY A 341 -36.97 44.24 1.27
N GLY A 342 -35.72 44.53 1.66
CA GLY A 342 -35.12 44.13 2.96
C GLY A 342 -34.79 42.66 3.08
N ARG A 343 -34.95 41.85 2.01
CA ARG A 343 -34.70 40.41 2.00
C ARG A 343 -33.95 39.97 0.74
N ALA A 344 -32.96 39.10 0.91
CA ALA A 344 -32.21 38.50 -0.17
C ALA A 344 -32.64 37.03 -0.39
N VAL A 345 -33.07 36.69 -1.60
CA VAL A 345 -33.40 35.33 -2.00
C VAL A 345 -32.13 34.67 -2.56
N VAL A 346 -31.59 33.67 -1.84
CA VAL A 346 -30.40 32.92 -2.23
C VAL A 346 -30.79 31.52 -2.66
N THR A 347 -30.10 31.01 -3.67
CA THR A 347 -30.26 29.65 -4.22
C THR A 347 -28.98 28.84 -4.01
N ALA A 348 -29.00 27.56 -4.33
CA ALA A 348 -27.82 26.70 -4.20
C ALA A 348 -26.59 27.22 -4.98
N ASP A 349 -26.81 27.92 -6.10
CA ASP A 349 -25.71 28.52 -6.90
C ASP A 349 -25.07 29.74 -6.19
N ASP A 350 -25.80 30.39 -5.29
CA ASP A 350 -25.36 31.58 -4.57
C ASP A 350 -24.56 31.27 -3.31
N VAL A 351 -24.56 29.99 -2.87
CA VAL A 351 -23.93 29.52 -1.63
C VAL A 351 -22.88 28.46 -1.91
N ILE A 352 -21.70 28.62 -1.34
CA ILE A 352 -20.66 27.59 -1.30
C ILE A 352 -20.66 26.99 0.09
N VAL A 353 -21.19 25.78 0.23
CA VAL A 353 -21.09 24.99 1.46
C VAL A 353 -19.76 24.29 1.46
N SER A 354 -18.96 24.47 2.49
CA SER A 354 -17.68 23.78 2.71
C SER A 354 -17.69 23.15 4.10
N GLU A 355 -17.11 21.96 4.18
CA GLU A 355 -16.91 21.26 5.43
C GLU A 355 -15.54 21.64 6.02
N ARG A 356 -15.49 21.89 7.29
CA ARG A 356 -14.25 22.09 8.04
C ARG A 356 -14.21 21.13 9.23
N PRO A 357 -13.06 20.57 9.54
CA PRO A 357 -12.91 19.81 10.78
C PRO A 357 -13.31 20.72 11.96
N ARG A 358 -14.08 20.16 12.88
CA ARG A 358 -14.46 20.83 14.13
C ARG A 358 -13.22 21.23 14.92
N GLU A 359 -13.18 22.41 15.55
CA GLU A 359 -12.03 22.83 16.37
C GLU A 359 -11.75 21.81 17.49
N GLY A 360 -10.50 21.35 17.58
CA GLY A 360 -10.06 20.36 18.58
C GLY A 360 -9.99 18.92 18.08
N TRP A 361 -10.21 18.72 16.78
CA TRP A 361 -10.11 17.40 16.14
C TRP A 361 -8.86 17.28 15.25
#